data_ae25fd4dfe1c6f5e94bb3e7011c9fb96
#
_entry.id   ae25fd4dfe1c6f5e94bb3e7011c9fb96
#
_cell.length_a   1.000
_cell.length_b   1.000
_cell.length_c   1.000
_cell.angle_alpha   90.00
_cell.angle_beta   90.00
_cell.angle_gamma   90.00
#
_symmetry.space_group_name_H-M   'P 1'
#
loop_
_entity.id
_entity.type
_entity.pdbx_description
1 polymer ?
#
loop_
_entity_poly.entity_id
_entity_poly.type
_entity_poly.pdbx_seq_one_letter_code
_entity_poly.pdbx_strand_id
1 'polypeptide(L)'
;VDGAVTSRHPGEGIRSSVRVREPAIGTVGGVSTPETTPAAPDAVPGVDVAAVTNWFESSIDGAHGPFRFDVIAGGHSNLTYRVTGANGARYVLRRPPLGHRLASAHDMGREHRIVHALQHSAVPVAPALGYCADPAVNDAPFYVMGFVDGHVIRDRAAAEAVLSPAARRHAGESIVDTMAAIHAVDLDTVGLADLGKHEGYIARQLKRWYGQWNAQKTRELTAVDTVHDELLRRIPEQGPATIVHGDYRLDNCMVGDDGTVVAVLDWEICTLGDPLADVGLLQVYWTGPDDDASAWTGSATTAPGFPNRAELAERYAAASGRDLSQLPFYVSFAYWKLACILEGVYARYLGGALGQRDPAELEPFKLQVDGAAAKALATLESLG
;
A
#
# COMPACT_ATOMS: atom_id res chain seq x y z
N VAL A 1 -74.22 14.91 14.35
CA VAL A 1 -74.49 14.15 15.55
C VAL A 1 -73.17 13.49 15.96
N ASP A 2 -72.43 14.24 16.66
CA ASP A 2 -72.02 14.08 18.05
C ASP A 2 -71.25 12.76 18.35
N GLY A 3 -70.09 12.93 18.89
CA GLY A 3 -69.60 12.29 20.01
C GLY A 3 -68.09 12.36 20.18
N ALA A 4 -67.75 13.34 20.97
CA ALA A 4 -66.41 13.62 21.51
C ALA A 4 -65.93 12.58 22.55
N VAL A 5 -64.66 12.80 22.99
CA VAL A 5 -64.05 12.52 24.30
C VAL A 5 -63.29 11.17 24.42
N THR A 6 -62.07 11.11 24.74
CA THR A 6 -61.02 11.61 25.62
C THR A 6 -59.75 10.74 25.50
N SER A 7 -58.66 11.43 25.50
CA SER A 7 -57.38 11.24 26.20
C SER A 7 -57.07 9.90 26.87
N ARG A 8 -55.88 9.37 26.60
CA ARG A 8 -54.81 9.08 27.61
C ARG A 8 -53.53 8.56 26.98
N HIS A 9 -52.45 9.26 27.11
CA HIS A 9 -51.09 8.74 27.29
C HIS A 9 -51.03 8.08 28.70
N PRO A 10 -50.05 7.22 29.01
CA PRO A 10 -48.66 7.13 28.61
C PRO A 10 -48.15 5.67 28.49
N GLY A 11 -46.91 5.50 28.10
CA GLY A 11 -46.21 4.28 28.41
C GLY A 11 -44.95 4.06 27.53
N GLU A 12 -43.89 4.59 28.02
CA GLU A 12 -42.52 4.06 28.06
C GLU A 12 -41.98 3.25 26.86
N GLY A 13 -41.08 3.92 26.21
CA GLY A 13 -40.21 3.33 25.20
C GLY A 13 -39.18 2.37 25.79
N ILE A 14 -39.09 1.22 25.20
CA ILE A 14 -37.91 0.36 25.33
C ILE A 14 -36.94 0.73 24.22
N ARG A 15 -35.96 1.55 24.56
CA ARG A 15 -34.75 1.72 23.70
C ARG A 15 -33.86 0.51 23.89
N SER A 16 -33.95 -0.43 22.96
CA SER A 16 -32.97 -1.51 22.80
C SER A 16 -31.69 -0.94 22.16
N SER A 17 -30.74 -0.55 23.00
CA SER A 17 -29.36 -0.29 22.53
C SER A 17 -28.65 -1.63 22.33
N VAL A 18 -28.54 -2.05 21.10
CA VAL A 18 -27.65 -3.14 20.74
C VAL A 18 -26.22 -2.60 20.87
N ARG A 19 -25.55 -2.89 21.97
CA ARG A 19 -24.10 -2.76 22.09
C ARG A 19 -23.48 -3.88 21.30
N VAL A 20 -22.85 -3.55 20.18
CA VAL A 20 -21.89 -4.43 19.52
C VAL A 20 -20.70 -4.56 20.48
N ARG A 21 -20.54 -5.75 21.07
CA ARG A 21 -19.35 -6.09 21.86
C ARG A 21 -18.18 -6.26 20.88
N GLU A 22 -17.18 -5.42 21.03
CA GLU A 22 -15.84 -5.74 20.54
C GLU A 22 -15.37 -7.06 21.18
N PRO A 23 -14.75 -7.98 20.43
CA PRO A 23 -14.17 -9.17 21.02
C PRO A 23 -12.97 -8.76 21.88
N ALA A 24 -13.08 -9.01 23.18
CA ALA A 24 -11.99 -8.85 24.12
C ALA A 24 -10.84 -9.79 23.71
N ILE A 25 -9.66 -9.20 23.51
CA ILE A 25 -8.41 -9.95 23.37
C ILE A 25 -8.14 -10.64 24.71
N GLY A 26 -8.33 -11.95 24.74
CA GLY A 26 -8.05 -12.78 25.91
C GLY A 26 -6.55 -12.79 26.20
N THR A 27 -6.19 -12.38 27.38
CA THR A 27 -4.86 -12.61 27.99
C THR A 27 -4.67 -14.10 28.19
N VAL A 28 -3.79 -14.69 27.40
CA VAL A 28 -3.29 -16.06 27.63
C VAL A 28 -1.98 -15.99 28.40
N GLY A 29 -1.92 -16.83 29.44
CA GLY A 29 -0.92 -16.88 30.49
C GLY A 29 0.54 -17.09 30.04
N GLY A 30 1.40 -16.70 30.95
CA GLY A 30 2.84 -16.59 30.98
C GLY A 30 3.65 -17.65 30.23
N VAL A 31 4.40 -17.13 29.28
CA VAL A 31 5.68 -17.70 28.87
C VAL A 31 6.74 -16.74 29.37
N SER A 32 7.71 -17.27 30.16
CA SER A 32 8.84 -16.51 30.69
C SER A 32 9.63 -15.92 29.53
N THR A 33 9.46 -14.62 29.31
CA THR A 33 10.36 -13.84 28.46
C THR A 33 11.65 -13.58 29.22
N PRO A 34 12.83 -13.58 28.54
CA PRO A 34 14.06 -13.09 29.16
C PRO A 34 13.82 -11.64 29.63
N GLU A 35 14.32 -11.32 30.82
CA GLU A 35 14.24 -10.01 31.44
C GLU A 35 14.71 -8.94 30.48
N THR A 36 13.77 -8.29 29.80
CA THR A 36 14.00 -7.01 29.16
C THR A 36 13.97 -5.96 30.28
N THR A 37 15.10 -5.32 30.52
CA THR A 37 15.20 -4.12 31.35
C THR A 37 14.06 -3.17 30.92
N PRO A 38 13.24 -2.65 31.86
CA PRO A 38 12.16 -1.74 31.52
C PRO A 38 12.76 -0.52 30.80
N ALA A 39 12.33 -0.27 29.57
CA ALA A 39 12.70 0.93 28.83
C ALA A 39 12.28 2.16 29.64
N ALA A 40 13.14 3.19 29.65
CA ALA A 40 12.81 4.48 30.23
C ALA A 40 11.47 4.97 29.62
N PRO A 41 10.61 5.70 30.37
CA PRO A 41 9.26 6.09 29.93
C PRO A 41 9.19 6.93 28.64
N ASP A 42 10.33 7.37 28.09
CA ASP A 42 10.45 8.19 26.88
C ASP A 42 11.16 7.45 25.71
N ALA A 43 11.37 6.14 25.80
CA ALA A 43 12.08 5.40 24.76
C ALA A 43 11.18 5.18 23.53
N VAL A 44 11.53 5.82 22.42
CA VAL A 44 10.88 5.60 21.10
C VAL A 44 11.52 4.38 20.45
N PRO A 45 10.78 3.31 20.17
CA PRO A 45 11.38 2.11 19.57
C PRO A 45 12.13 2.44 18.29
N GLY A 46 13.42 2.09 18.22
CA GLY A 46 14.24 2.29 17.03
C GLY A 46 14.69 3.73 16.77
N VAL A 47 14.54 4.65 17.70
CA VAL A 47 15.04 6.02 17.57
C VAL A 47 15.94 6.34 18.75
N ASP A 48 17.21 6.65 18.47
CA ASP A 48 18.06 7.39 19.41
C ASP A 48 17.66 8.86 19.40
N VAL A 49 16.77 9.22 20.33
CA VAL A 49 16.17 10.56 20.36
C VAL A 49 17.21 11.67 20.42
N ALA A 50 18.30 11.49 21.19
CA ALA A 50 19.32 12.51 21.36
C ALA A 50 20.17 12.68 20.09
N ALA A 51 20.66 11.58 19.53
CA ALA A 51 21.49 11.63 18.32
C ALA A 51 20.68 12.07 17.09
N VAL A 52 19.44 11.59 16.95
CA VAL A 52 18.53 11.99 15.87
C VAL A 52 18.12 13.47 16.00
N THR A 53 17.90 13.97 17.21
CA THR A 53 17.66 15.41 17.44
C THR A 53 18.82 16.27 16.95
N ASN A 54 20.05 15.93 17.33
CA ASN A 54 21.23 16.64 16.88
C ASN A 54 21.38 16.60 15.35
N TRP A 55 21.07 15.45 14.75
CA TRP A 55 21.13 15.31 13.30
C TRP A 55 20.06 16.19 12.62
N PHE A 56 18.83 16.22 13.14
CA PHE A 56 17.76 17.10 12.61
C PHE A 56 18.19 18.57 12.61
N GLU A 57 18.68 19.07 13.75
CA GLU A 57 19.09 20.46 13.90
C GLU A 57 20.28 20.86 13.00
N SER A 58 21.16 19.90 12.69
CA SER A 58 22.32 20.14 11.82
C SER A 58 22.05 19.93 10.33
N SER A 59 21.03 19.17 9.96
CA SER A 59 20.85 18.68 8.59
C SER A 59 19.52 19.11 7.94
N ILE A 60 18.53 19.53 8.73
CA ILE A 60 17.23 19.95 8.22
C ILE A 60 17.03 21.44 8.49
N ASP A 61 16.92 22.22 7.43
CA ASP A 61 16.76 23.68 7.52
C ASP A 61 15.50 24.05 8.32
N GLY A 62 15.66 24.90 9.33
CA GLY A 62 14.57 25.35 10.19
C GLY A 62 14.01 24.33 11.17
N ALA A 63 14.66 23.17 11.30
CA ALA A 63 14.29 22.19 12.32
C ALA A 63 14.86 22.59 13.68
N HIS A 64 13.99 22.69 14.69
CA HIS A 64 14.36 23.07 16.06
C HIS A 64 13.73 22.12 17.07
N GLY A 65 14.57 21.53 17.93
CA GLY A 65 14.16 20.69 19.06
C GLY A 65 13.57 21.49 20.25
N PRO A 66 13.04 20.83 21.26
CA PRO A 66 12.94 19.38 21.35
C PRO A 66 11.94 18.79 20.34
N PHE A 67 12.24 17.57 19.85
CA PHE A 67 11.37 16.85 18.93
C PHE A 67 10.58 15.77 19.67
N ARG A 68 9.32 15.64 19.27
CA ARG A 68 8.46 14.52 19.68
C ARG A 68 8.31 13.55 18.52
N PHE A 69 8.51 12.27 18.80
CA PHE A 69 8.42 11.18 17.84
C PHE A 69 7.19 10.33 18.14
N ASP A 70 6.23 10.29 17.22
CA ASP A 70 5.04 9.44 17.31
C ASP A 70 5.09 8.39 16.19
N VAL A 71 4.96 7.10 16.52
CA VAL A 71 4.90 6.04 15.52
C VAL A 71 3.62 6.21 14.70
N ILE A 72 3.74 6.23 13.37
CA ILE A 72 2.59 6.20 12.46
C ILE A 72 2.14 4.74 12.34
N ALA A 73 0.94 4.41 12.82
CA ALA A 73 0.38 3.07 12.76
C ALA A 73 0.20 2.60 11.30
N GLY A 74 0.52 1.32 11.04
CA GLY A 74 0.21 0.64 9.78
C GLY A 74 1.39 0.28 8.87
N GLY A 75 2.64 0.54 9.25
CA GLY A 75 3.83 0.06 8.52
C GLY A 75 4.23 -1.34 8.96
N HIS A 76 4.09 -2.35 8.09
CA HIS A 76 4.57 -3.71 8.39
C HIS A 76 6.00 -3.96 7.89
N SER A 77 6.51 -3.17 6.94
CA SER A 77 7.84 -3.31 6.36
C SER A 77 8.84 -2.31 6.97
N ASN A 78 8.57 -1.02 6.91
CA ASN A 78 9.44 0.04 7.44
C ASN A 78 8.77 0.76 8.61
N LEU A 79 9.57 1.21 9.58
CA LEU A 79 9.09 2.05 10.67
C LEU A 79 9.01 3.50 10.20
N THR A 80 7.85 4.11 10.43
CA THR A 80 7.56 5.50 10.05
C THR A 80 7.10 6.28 11.27
N TYR A 81 7.67 7.45 11.49
CA TYR A 81 7.39 8.30 12.64
C TYR A 81 6.96 9.69 12.17
N ARG A 82 5.91 10.22 12.79
CA ARG A 82 5.67 11.66 12.77
C ARG A 82 6.62 12.32 13.76
N VAL A 83 7.38 13.29 13.30
CA VAL A 83 8.30 14.09 14.13
C VAL A 83 7.75 15.50 14.21
N THR A 84 7.56 16.01 15.43
CA THR A 84 7.04 17.36 15.68
C THR A 84 8.08 18.17 16.42
N GLY A 85 8.54 19.26 15.83
CA GLY A 85 9.50 20.18 16.42
C GLY A 85 8.85 21.15 17.39
N ALA A 86 9.68 21.85 18.19
CA ALA A 86 9.24 22.83 19.18
C ALA A 86 8.41 23.98 18.59
N ASN A 87 8.69 24.35 17.32
CA ASN A 87 7.98 25.39 16.57
C ASN A 87 6.66 24.89 15.93
N GLY A 88 6.26 23.63 16.18
CA GLY A 88 5.10 22.99 15.59
C GLY A 88 5.32 22.47 14.15
N ALA A 89 6.53 22.59 13.60
CA ALA A 89 6.86 22.00 12.30
C ALA A 89 6.75 20.48 12.36
N ARG A 90 6.20 19.89 11.31
CA ARG A 90 5.94 18.44 11.23
C ARG A 90 6.75 17.81 10.12
N TYR A 91 7.36 16.67 10.42
CA TYR A 91 8.19 15.88 9.54
C TYR A 91 7.77 14.41 9.62
N VAL A 92 8.22 13.62 8.65
CA VAL A 92 8.14 12.16 8.68
C VAL A 92 9.55 11.59 8.62
N LEU A 93 9.90 10.76 9.60
CA LEU A 93 11.13 9.97 9.59
C LEU A 93 10.78 8.53 9.23
N ARG A 94 11.48 7.97 8.23
CA ARG A 94 11.32 6.58 7.80
C ARG A 94 12.64 5.83 7.92
N ARG A 95 12.60 4.63 8.52
CA ARG A 95 13.74 3.75 8.73
C ARG A 95 13.38 2.28 8.53
N PRO A 96 14.36 1.38 8.33
CA PRO A 96 14.11 -0.06 8.28
C PRO A 96 13.48 -0.58 9.59
N PRO A 97 12.78 -1.73 9.54
CA PRO A 97 12.22 -2.36 10.73
C PRO A 97 13.32 -2.77 11.72
N LEU A 98 12.92 -3.01 12.98
CA LEU A 98 13.80 -3.56 14.00
C LEU A 98 14.02 -5.07 13.76
N GLY A 99 15.22 -5.57 14.04
CA GLY A 99 15.55 -6.98 13.94
C GLY A 99 16.31 -7.40 12.67
N HIS A 100 16.25 -8.68 12.30
CA HIS A 100 17.00 -9.22 11.15
C HIS A 100 16.61 -8.55 9.83
N ARG A 101 17.57 -7.90 9.19
CA ARG A 101 17.41 -7.15 7.93
C ARG A 101 18.00 -7.96 6.78
N LEU A 102 17.21 -8.24 5.76
CA LEU A 102 17.78 -8.59 4.47
C LEU A 102 18.28 -7.28 3.84
N ALA A 103 19.57 -7.16 3.62
CA ALA A 103 20.25 -5.93 3.20
C ALA A 103 19.69 -5.28 1.91
N SER A 104 18.91 -6.02 1.12
CA SER A 104 18.32 -5.55 -0.15
C SER A 104 16.83 -5.21 -0.07
N ALA A 105 16.16 -5.45 1.06
CA ALA A 105 14.69 -5.31 1.14
C ALA A 105 14.22 -3.95 1.68
N HIS A 106 15.13 -3.17 2.32
CA HIS A 106 14.76 -1.93 3.00
C HIS A 106 15.84 -0.86 2.76
N ASP A 107 16.08 -0.54 1.49
CA ASP A 107 17.10 0.45 1.10
C ASP A 107 16.54 1.87 1.20
N MET A 108 16.77 2.51 2.36
CA MET A 108 16.34 3.88 2.62
C MET A 108 16.99 4.91 1.70
N GLY A 109 18.22 4.66 1.26
CA GLY A 109 18.93 5.54 0.32
C GLY A 109 18.28 5.51 -1.06
N ARG A 110 17.90 4.34 -1.53
CA ARG A 110 17.16 4.16 -2.78
C ARG A 110 15.79 4.81 -2.74
N GLU A 111 15.04 4.61 -1.68
CA GLU A 111 13.71 5.21 -1.52
C GLU A 111 13.81 6.73 -1.43
N HIS A 112 14.74 7.28 -0.62
CA HIS A 112 15.02 8.70 -0.58
C HIS A 112 15.39 9.28 -1.95
N ARG A 113 16.28 8.60 -2.71
CA ARG A 113 16.68 9.03 -4.05
C ARG A 113 15.49 9.19 -4.99
N ILE A 114 14.55 8.22 -4.96
CA ILE A 114 13.34 8.25 -5.79
C ILE A 114 12.47 9.46 -5.41
N VAL A 115 12.14 9.60 -4.13
CA VAL A 115 11.29 10.70 -3.64
C VAL A 115 11.94 12.04 -3.91
N HIS A 116 13.27 12.17 -3.68
CA HIS A 116 14.03 13.39 -3.96
C HIS A 116 14.02 13.76 -5.45
N ALA A 117 14.14 12.79 -6.34
CA ALA A 117 14.09 13.01 -7.78
C ALA A 117 12.67 13.46 -8.23
N LEU A 118 11.64 12.83 -7.69
CA LEU A 118 10.25 13.09 -8.08
C LEU A 118 9.66 14.39 -7.54
N GLN A 119 10.20 14.97 -6.44
CA GLN A 119 9.66 16.19 -5.84
C GLN A 119 9.70 17.41 -6.75
N HIS A 120 10.49 17.36 -7.83
CA HIS A 120 10.60 18.43 -8.83
C HIS A 120 9.86 18.10 -10.14
N SER A 121 9.04 17.05 -10.13
CA SER A 121 8.21 16.63 -11.25
C SER A 121 6.73 16.94 -10.99
N ALA A 122 5.85 16.52 -11.90
CA ALA A 122 4.40 16.60 -11.71
C ALA A 122 3.84 15.53 -10.74
N VAL A 123 4.68 14.61 -10.26
CA VAL A 123 4.25 13.54 -9.36
C VAL A 123 4.16 14.08 -7.92
N PRO A 124 3.00 14.01 -7.26
CA PRO A 124 2.88 14.44 -5.88
C PRO A 124 3.61 13.48 -4.95
N VAL A 125 4.66 13.96 -4.30
CA VAL A 125 5.41 13.24 -3.27
C VAL A 125 5.68 14.16 -2.08
N ALA A 126 5.88 13.58 -0.90
CA ALA A 126 6.34 14.37 0.24
C ALA A 126 7.73 14.95 -0.04
N PRO A 127 7.99 16.24 0.29
CA PRO A 127 9.31 16.85 0.08
C PRO A 127 10.42 16.05 0.80
N ALA A 128 11.42 15.57 0.06
CA ALA A 128 12.60 14.91 0.64
C ALA A 128 13.51 15.96 1.27
N LEU A 129 13.68 15.88 2.59
CA LEU A 129 14.40 16.90 3.36
C LEU A 129 15.83 16.48 3.71
N GLY A 130 16.09 15.19 3.90
CA GLY A 130 17.42 14.70 4.22
C GLY A 130 17.52 13.20 4.35
N TYR A 131 18.73 12.68 4.20
CA TYR A 131 19.07 11.27 4.34
C TYR A 131 20.29 11.10 5.24
N CYS A 132 20.18 10.24 6.24
CA CYS A 132 21.27 9.85 7.12
C CYS A 132 21.70 8.42 6.80
N ALA A 133 22.90 8.26 6.26
CA ALA A 133 23.50 6.95 5.99
C ALA A 133 24.30 6.40 7.19
N ASP A 134 24.64 7.26 8.17
CA ASP A 134 25.51 6.92 9.28
C ASP A 134 24.76 6.10 10.35
N PRO A 135 25.09 4.81 10.52
CA PRO A 135 24.47 4.00 11.55
C PRO A 135 24.82 4.42 12.99
N ALA A 136 25.86 5.23 13.18
CA ALA A 136 26.22 5.76 14.50
C ALA A 136 25.16 6.75 15.03
N VAL A 137 24.34 7.35 14.15
CA VAL A 137 23.27 8.27 14.56
C VAL A 137 22.03 7.52 15.05
N ASN A 138 21.64 6.42 14.39
CA ASN A 138 20.37 5.77 14.70
C ASN A 138 20.38 4.25 14.46
N ASP A 139 21.52 3.59 14.61
CA ASP A 139 21.70 2.14 14.40
C ASP A 139 21.22 1.62 13.02
N ALA A 140 20.71 2.51 12.17
CA ALA A 140 20.29 2.22 10.80
C ALA A 140 20.20 3.51 9.97
N PRO A 141 20.40 3.42 8.66
CA PRO A 141 20.05 4.52 7.76
C PRO A 141 18.59 4.90 7.91
N PHE A 142 18.30 6.20 7.77
CA PHE A 142 16.95 6.73 7.73
C PHE A 142 16.86 7.94 6.80
N TYR A 143 15.66 8.28 6.38
CA TYR A 143 15.46 9.56 5.70
C TYR A 143 14.29 10.33 6.30
N VAL A 144 14.30 11.63 6.04
CA VAL A 144 13.30 12.57 6.52
C VAL A 144 12.63 13.26 5.35
N MET A 145 11.33 13.36 5.43
CA MET A 145 10.50 14.10 4.47
C MET A 145 9.55 15.05 5.20
N GLY A 146 9.02 16.02 4.48
CA GLY A 146 7.97 16.90 4.97
C GLY A 146 6.70 16.11 5.28
N PHE A 147 5.97 16.55 6.29
CA PHE A 147 4.66 15.98 6.59
C PHE A 147 3.63 16.52 5.59
N VAL A 148 2.89 15.64 4.96
CA VAL A 148 1.79 15.98 4.05
C VAL A 148 0.47 15.74 4.79
N ASP A 149 -0.44 16.72 4.74
CA ASP A 149 -1.80 16.54 5.25
C ASP A 149 -2.68 15.87 4.19
N GLY A 150 -3.43 14.85 4.61
CA GLY A 150 -4.31 14.08 3.73
C GLY A 150 -4.74 12.78 4.39
N HIS A 151 -5.54 12.02 3.66
CA HIS A 151 -6.13 10.76 4.11
C HIS A 151 -5.56 9.58 3.36
N VAL A 152 -5.20 8.52 4.07
CA VAL A 152 -4.91 7.20 3.50
C VAL A 152 -6.17 6.35 3.63
N ILE A 153 -6.78 6.02 2.51
CA ILE A 153 -8.08 5.35 2.45
C ILE A 153 -7.88 3.84 2.31
N ARG A 154 -8.06 3.09 3.39
CA ARG A 154 -7.79 1.64 3.42
C ARG A 154 -9.03 0.76 3.23
N ASP A 155 -10.18 1.26 3.63
CA ASP A 155 -11.42 0.50 3.57
C ASP A 155 -12.63 1.39 3.25
N ARG A 156 -13.77 0.75 3.02
CA ARG A 156 -15.02 1.43 2.68
C ARG A 156 -15.47 2.43 3.75
N ALA A 157 -15.35 2.05 5.02
CA ALA A 157 -15.81 2.91 6.12
C ALA A 157 -14.96 4.19 6.20
N ALA A 158 -13.63 4.09 6.01
CA ALA A 158 -12.74 5.23 5.92
C ALA A 158 -13.10 6.13 4.72
N ALA A 159 -13.36 5.53 3.54
CA ALA A 159 -13.76 6.29 2.35
C ALA A 159 -15.07 7.06 2.58
N GLU A 160 -16.08 6.41 3.19
CA GLU A 160 -17.37 7.04 3.47
C GLU A 160 -17.30 8.11 4.57
N ALA A 161 -16.37 7.96 5.53
CA ALA A 161 -16.21 8.89 6.64
C ALA A 161 -15.54 10.22 6.22
N VAL A 162 -14.58 10.17 5.28
CA VAL A 162 -13.73 11.34 4.97
C VAL A 162 -13.99 11.94 3.59
N LEU A 163 -14.57 11.21 2.64
CA LEU A 163 -14.81 11.71 1.28
C LEU A 163 -16.31 11.73 0.94
N SER A 164 -16.80 12.82 0.38
CA SER A 164 -18.11 12.86 -0.28
C SER A 164 -18.13 11.94 -1.51
N PRO A 165 -19.32 11.56 -2.05
CA PRO A 165 -19.38 10.79 -3.29
C PRO A 165 -18.69 11.49 -4.47
N ALA A 166 -18.74 12.81 -4.56
CA ALA A 166 -18.06 13.59 -5.59
C ALA A 166 -16.52 13.55 -5.38
N ALA A 167 -16.05 13.67 -4.14
CA ALA A 167 -14.63 13.55 -3.81
C ALA A 167 -14.11 12.13 -4.07
N ARG A 168 -14.91 11.09 -3.85
CA ARG A 168 -14.54 9.69 -4.22
C ARG A 168 -14.40 9.52 -5.73
N ARG A 169 -15.31 10.13 -6.52
CA ARG A 169 -15.18 10.15 -7.99
C ARG A 169 -13.86 10.80 -8.38
N HIS A 170 -13.62 11.99 -7.84
CA HIS A 170 -12.39 12.72 -8.13
C HIS A 170 -11.14 11.99 -7.67
N ALA A 171 -11.16 11.28 -6.52
CA ALA A 171 -10.04 10.47 -6.05
C ALA A 171 -9.66 9.36 -7.05
N GLY A 172 -10.66 8.66 -7.59
CA GLY A 172 -10.40 7.66 -8.63
C GLY A 172 -9.82 8.27 -9.91
N GLU A 173 -10.29 9.45 -10.31
CA GLU A 173 -9.76 10.18 -11.45
C GLU A 173 -8.34 10.69 -11.18
N SER A 174 -8.08 11.28 -10.02
CA SER A 174 -6.79 11.81 -9.62
C SER A 174 -5.71 10.72 -9.47
N ILE A 175 -6.07 9.52 -9.00
CA ILE A 175 -5.17 8.37 -8.94
C ILE A 175 -4.68 8.00 -10.32
N VAL A 176 -5.55 7.97 -11.32
CA VAL A 176 -5.19 7.63 -12.70
C VAL A 176 -4.31 8.72 -13.31
N ASP A 177 -4.65 10.00 -13.13
CA ASP A 177 -3.84 11.10 -13.63
C ASP A 177 -2.44 11.11 -13.00
N THR A 178 -2.37 10.84 -11.70
CA THR A 178 -1.09 10.72 -10.99
C THR A 178 -0.26 9.54 -11.50
N MET A 179 -0.87 8.38 -11.76
CA MET A 179 -0.18 7.24 -12.37
C MET A 179 0.34 7.57 -13.77
N ALA A 180 -0.46 8.25 -14.59
CA ALA A 180 -0.02 8.72 -15.89
C ALA A 180 1.16 9.71 -15.78
N ALA A 181 1.14 10.60 -14.79
CA ALA A 181 2.25 11.51 -14.51
C ALA A 181 3.52 10.77 -14.07
N ILE A 182 3.42 9.73 -13.24
CA ILE A 182 4.57 8.86 -12.88
C ILE A 182 5.17 8.23 -14.14
N HIS A 183 4.34 7.70 -15.02
CA HIS A 183 4.78 7.02 -16.25
C HIS A 183 5.26 7.99 -17.35
N ALA A 184 5.03 9.29 -17.18
CA ALA A 184 5.49 10.34 -18.09
C ALA A 184 6.79 11.02 -17.62
N VAL A 185 7.32 10.66 -16.45
CA VAL A 185 8.57 11.24 -15.93
C VAL A 185 9.73 10.97 -16.87
N ASP A 186 10.42 12.02 -17.28
CA ASP A 186 11.67 11.92 -18.04
C ASP A 186 12.79 11.46 -17.09
N LEU A 187 13.23 10.22 -17.29
CA LEU A 187 14.20 9.53 -16.42
C LEU A 187 15.57 10.21 -16.38
N ASP A 188 16.00 10.76 -17.50
CA ASP A 188 17.30 11.44 -17.60
C ASP A 188 17.24 12.79 -16.87
N THR A 189 16.18 13.54 -17.08
CA THR A 189 15.97 14.85 -16.41
C THR A 189 15.94 14.72 -14.90
N VAL A 190 15.29 13.69 -14.34
CA VAL A 190 15.22 13.49 -12.90
C VAL A 190 16.38 12.65 -12.33
N GLY A 191 17.29 12.16 -13.16
CA GLY A 191 18.46 11.38 -12.75
C GLY A 191 18.14 9.97 -12.23
N LEU A 192 17.10 9.32 -12.80
CA LEU A 192 16.67 7.96 -12.43
C LEU A 192 16.87 6.92 -13.54
N ALA A 193 17.57 7.26 -14.63
CA ALA A 193 17.77 6.35 -15.75
C ALA A 193 18.49 5.04 -15.38
N ASP A 194 19.29 5.03 -14.32
CA ASP A 194 20.00 3.86 -13.79
C ASP A 194 19.27 3.15 -12.64
N LEU A 195 18.02 3.55 -12.32
CA LEU A 195 17.25 3.00 -11.21
C LEU A 195 16.98 1.50 -11.35
N GLY A 196 16.96 0.98 -12.58
CA GLY A 196 16.71 -0.41 -12.88
C GLY A 196 17.02 -0.77 -14.34
N LYS A 197 16.78 -2.02 -14.71
CA LYS A 197 16.90 -2.48 -16.11
C LYS A 197 15.70 -2.02 -16.91
N HIS A 198 15.93 -1.45 -18.08
CA HIS A 198 14.91 -0.92 -18.96
C HIS A 198 14.09 -2.01 -19.66
N GLU A 199 14.73 -3.12 -20.05
CA GLU A 199 14.12 -4.14 -20.91
C GLU A 199 13.67 -5.40 -20.16
N GLY A 200 12.73 -6.14 -20.74
CA GLY A 200 12.31 -7.46 -20.30
C GLY A 200 11.70 -7.46 -18.89
N TYR A 201 10.96 -6.42 -18.52
CA TYR A 201 10.40 -6.26 -17.18
C TYR A 201 9.49 -7.44 -16.81
N ILE A 202 8.51 -7.78 -17.65
CA ILE A 202 7.55 -8.86 -17.37
C ILE A 202 8.26 -10.21 -17.23
N ALA A 203 9.20 -10.54 -18.14
CA ALA A 203 9.95 -11.80 -18.04
C ALA A 203 10.73 -11.92 -16.72
N ARG A 204 11.36 -10.82 -16.27
CA ARG A 204 12.05 -10.78 -14.96
C ARG A 204 11.08 -10.95 -13.79
N GLN A 205 9.90 -10.33 -13.84
CA GLN A 205 8.89 -10.45 -12.81
C GLN A 205 8.32 -11.87 -12.75
N LEU A 206 7.99 -12.47 -13.89
CA LEU A 206 7.54 -13.87 -13.95
C LEU A 206 8.57 -14.80 -13.34
N LYS A 207 9.84 -14.68 -13.73
CA LYS A 207 10.93 -15.49 -13.16
C LYS A 207 11.05 -15.30 -11.64
N ARG A 208 11.01 -14.06 -11.16
CA ARG A 208 11.15 -13.72 -9.73
C ARG A 208 10.02 -14.34 -8.91
N TRP A 209 8.78 -14.06 -9.28
CA TRP A 209 7.62 -14.45 -8.49
C TRP A 209 7.35 -15.96 -8.57
N TYR A 210 7.60 -16.59 -9.72
CA TYR A 210 7.50 -18.04 -9.82
C TYR A 210 8.60 -18.76 -9.02
N GLY A 211 9.80 -18.20 -8.98
CA GLY A 211 10.86 -18.68 -8.08
C GLY A 211 10.46 -18.59 -6.61
N GLN A 212 9.81 -17.49 -6.22
CA GLN A 212 9.29 -17.29 -4.86
C GLN A 212 8.12 -18.25 -4.56
N TRP A 213 7.18 -18.41 -5.48
CA TRP A 213 6.10 -19.40 -5.40
C TRP A 213 6.65 -20.80 -5.11
N ASN A 214 7.57 -21.28 -5.95
CA ASN A 214 8.15 -22.62 -5.81
C ASN A 214 8.93 -22.81 -4.50
N ALA A 215 9.51 -21.76 -3.94
CA ALA A 215 10.23 -21.81 -2.67
C ALA A 215 9.30 -21.79 -1.43
N GLN A 216 8.08 -21.26 -1.57
CA GLN A 216 7.19 -20.98 -0.44
C GLN A 216 5.83 -21.67 -0.51
N LYS A 217 5.44 -22.24 -1.67
CA LYS A 217 4.13 -22.89 -1.82
C LYS A 217 3.88 -23.95 -0.76
N THR A 218 2.73 -23.91 -0.14
CA THR A 218 2.28 -24.87 0.87
C THR A 218 1.48 -26.02 0.27
N ARG A 219 1.06 -25.88 -0.99
CA ARG A 219 0.27 -26.85 -1.77
C ARG A 219 0.51 -26.69 -3.27
N GLU A 220 0.13 -27.70 -4.03
CA GLU A 220 0.08 -27.59 -5.49
C GLU A 220 -1.19 -26.83 -5.90
N LEU A 221 -1.04 -25.88 -6.84
CA LEU A 221 -2.14 -25.10 -7.41
C LEU A 221 -1.91 -24.96 -8.91
N THR A 222 -2.43 -25.91 -9.69
CA THR A 222 -2.22 -26.03 -11.14
C THR A 222 -2.52 -24.72 -11.91
N ALA A 223 -3.49 -23.93 -11.44
CA ALA A 223 -3.82 -22.66 -12.05
C ALA A 223 -2.62 -21.69 -12.08
N VAL A 224 -1.79 -21.67 -11.01
CA VAL A 224 -0.60 -20.79 -10.95
C VAL A 224 0.45 -21.22 -11.99
N ASP A 225 0.68 -22.53 -12.13
CA ASP A 225 1.64 -23.05 -13.09
C ASP A 225 1.16 -22.85 -14.53
N THR A 226 -0.13 -23.13 -14.81
CA THR A 226 -0.75 -22.91 -16.12
C THR A 226 -0.67 -21.45 -16.56
N VAL A 227 -1.05 -20.52 -15.65
CA VAL A 227 -1.00 -19.09 -15.94
C VAL A 227 0.43 -18.60 -16.16
N HIS A 228 1.39 -19.08 -15.35
CA HIS A 228 2.80 -18.76 -15.56
C HIS A 228 3.28 -19.11 -16.98
N ASP A 229 3.01 -20.34 -17.41
CA ASP A 229 3.45 -20.83 -18.71
C ASP A 229 2.79 -20.12 -19.89
N GLU A 230 1.48 -19.79 -19.74
CA GLU A 230 0.75 -19.02 -20.74
C GLU A 230 1.24 -17.56 -20.82
N LEU A 231 1.45 -16.92 -19.67
CA LEU A 231 2.00 -15.56 -19.63
C LEU A 231 3.38 -15.49 -20.27
N LEU A 232 4.25 -16.49 -20.02
CA LEU A 232 5.58 -16.54 -20.66
C LEU A 232 5.50 -16.62 -22.20
N ARG A 233 4.49 -17.33 -22.74
CA ARG A 233 4.31 -17.47 -24.19
C ARG A 233 3.73 -16.23 -24.87
N ARG A 234 3.05 -15.37 -24.10
CA ARG A 234 2.25 -14.24 -24.58
C ARG A 234 2.78 -12.88 -24.14
N ILE A 235 4.02 -12.81 -23.65
CA ILE A 235 4.58 -11.51 -23.20
C ILE A 235 4.47 -10.48 -24.32
N PRO A 236 3.74 -9.37 -24.11
CA PRO A 236 3.66 -8.30 -25.10
C PRO A 236 5.03 -7.67 -25.36
N GLU A 237 5.20 -7.07 -26.54
CA GLU A 237 6.35 -6.22 -26.80
C GLU A 237 6.34 -5.04 -25.83
N GLN A 238 7.42 -4.90 -25.06
CA GLN A 238 7.56 -3.82 -24.11
C GLN A 238 7.91 -2.52 -24.83
N GLY A 239 7.14 -1.47 -24.60
CA GLY A 239 7.50 -0.11 -25.01
C GLY A 239 8.67 0.47 -24.21
N PRO A 240 8.96 1.78 -24.39
CA PRO A 240 9.97 2.46 -23.58
C PRO A 240 9.70 2.29 -22.08
N ALA A 241 10.76 1.98 -21.33
CA ALA A 241 10.68 1.81 -19.89
C ALA A 241 10.35 3.14 -19.21
N THR A 242 9.51 3.04 -18.19
CA THR A 242 9.14 4.16 -17.32
C THR A 242 9.39 3.79 -15.86
N ILE A 243 9.15 4.73 -14.96
CA ILE A 243 9.02 4.41 -13.55
C ILE A 243 7.80 3.50 -13.40
N VAL A 244 7.97 2.37 -12.74
CA VAL A 244 6.91 1.46 -12.30
C VAL A 244 6.93 1.47 -10.78
N HIS A 245 5.83 1.88 -10.16
CA HIS A 245 5.70 1.90 -8.71
C HIS A 245 5.73 0.49 -8.11
N GLY A 246 5.06 -0.46 -8.80
CA GLY A 246 5.02 -1.87 -8.45
C GLY A 246 3.98 -2.27 -7.41
N ASP A 247 3.46 -1.32 -6.62
CA ASP A 247 2.34 -1.48 -5.68
C ASP A 247 1.42 -0.26 -5.70
N TYR A 248 1.07 0.22 -6.91
CA TYR A 248 0.23 1.41 -7.07
C TYR A 248 -1.24 1.09 -6.80
N ARG A 249 -1.79 1.66 -5.72
CA ARG A 249 -3.16 1.44 -5.28
C ARG A 249 -3.63 2.57 -4.36
N LEU A 250 -4.95 2.66 -4.12
CA LEU A 250 -5.56 3.76 -3.37
C LEU A 250 -4.95 3.97 -1.98
N ASP A 251 -4.65 2.91 -1.25
CA ASP A 251 -4.08 2.99 0.09
C ASP A 251 -2.57 3.29 0.13
N ASN A 252 -1.90 3.34 -1.04
CA ASN A 252 -0.57 3.91 -1.23
C ASN A 252 -0.62 5.34 -1.80
N CYS A 253 -1.79 5.96 -1.83
CA CYS A 253 -1.98 7.36 -2.20
C CYS A 253 -2.64 8.11 -1.05
N MET A 254 -2.07 9.25 -0.67
CA MET A 254 -2.76 10.19 0.21
C MET A 254 -3.66 11.10 -0.62
N VAL A 255 -4.90 11.28 -0.19
CA VAL A 255 -5.85 12.16 -0.86
C VAL A 255 -6.30 13.29 0.07
N GLY A 256 -6.51 14.48 -0.50
CA GLY A 256 -7.13 15.61 0.18
C GLY A 256 -8.64 15.42 0.37
N ASP A 257 -9.28 16.34 1.08
CA ASP A 257 -10.73 16.33 1.35
C ASP A 257 -11.58 16.38 0.05
N ASP A 258 -11.02 16.93 -1.01
CA ASP A 258 -11.64 17.02 -2.34
C ASP A 258 -11.38 15.76 -3.21
N GLY A 259 -10.57 14.83 -2.74
CA GLY A 259 -10.16 13.63 -3.47
C GLY A 259 -8.89 13.79 -4.33
N THR A 260 -8.26 14.96 -4.37
CA THR A 260 -6.99 15.13 -5.08
C THR A 260 -5.89 14.30 -4.42
N VAL A 261 -5.09 13.56 -5.19
CA VAL A 261 -3.88 12.88 -4.69
C VAL A 261 -2.85 13.94 -4.32
N VAL A 262 -2.50 14.00 -3.04
CA VAL A 262 -1.54 14.97 -2.47
C VAL A 262 -0.16 14.36 -2.20
N ALA A 263 -0.06 13.03 -2.11
CA ALA A 263 1.22 12.33 -2.07
C ALA A 263 1.06 10.85 -2.46
N VAL A 264 2.01 10.33 -3.24
CA VAL A 264 2.19 8.89 -3.46
C VAL A 264 3.19 8.37 -2.45
N LEU A 265 2.86 7.25 -1.83
CA LEU A 265 3.58 6.61 -0.73
C LEU A 265 4.21 5.29 -1.19
N ASP A 266 5.15 4.79 -0.40
CA ASP A 266 5.70 3.43 -0.46
C ASP A 266 6.43 3.07 -1.77
N TRP A 267 7.52 3.79 -2.01
CA TRP A 267 8.37 3.63 -3.19
C TRP A 267 9.40 2.49 -3.06
N GLU A 268 9.28 1.61 -2.05
CA GLU A 268 10.32 0.60 -1.72
C GLU A 268 10.57 -0.41 -2.84
N ILE A 269 9.52 -0.78 -3.63
CA ILE A 269 9.64 -1.72 -4.74
C ILE A 269 9.65 -1.07 -6.12
N CYS A 270 9.63 0.27 -6.15
CA CYS A 270 9.68 1.04 -7.39
C CYS A 270 10.90 0.69 -8.24
N THR A 271 10.74 0.64 -9.55
CA THR A 271 11.81 0.29 -10.51
C THR A 271 11.50 0.84 -11.91
N LEU A 272 12.36 0.53 -12.88
CA LEU A 272 12.09 0.80 -14.28
C LEU A 272 11.47 -0.43 -14.96
N GLY A 273 10.45 -0.19 -15.80
CA GLY A 273 9.77 -1.28 -16.47
C GLY A 273 8.62 -0.86 -17.35
N ASP A 274 7.69 -1.79 -17.52
CA ASP A 274 6.50 -1.63 -18.33
C ASP A 274 5.38 -0.97 -17.53
N PRO A 275 4.93 0.23 -17.90
CA PRO A 275 3.91 0.98 -17.17
C PRO A 275 2.56 0.25 -17.08
N LEU A 276 2.22 -0.61 -18.05
CA LEU A 276 0.95 -1.33 -18.02
C LEU A 276 0.88 -2.35 -16.88
N ALA A 277 2.02 -2.69 -16.27
CA ALA A 277 2.03 -3.53 -15.06
C ALA A 277 1.37 -2.83 -13.85
N ASP A 278 1.58 -1.52 -13.68
CA ASP A 278 0.89 -0.75 -12.63
C ASP A 278 -0.60 -0.56 -12.96
N VAL A 279 -0.93 -0.35 -14.24
CA VAL A 279 -2.33 -0.26 -14.68
C VAL A 279 -3.07 -1.57 -14.40
N GLY A 280 -2.50 -2.71 -14.78
CA GLY A 280 -3.06 -4.03 -14.48
C GLY A 280 -3.23 -4.28 -12.98
N LEU A 281 -2.25 -3.87 -12.18
CA LEU A 281 -2.30 -4.00 -10.72
C LEU A 281 -3.39 -3.12 -10.11
N LEU A 282 -3.54 -1.87 -10.57
CA LEU A 282 -4.62 -0.99 -10.13
C LEU A 282 -5.99 -1.60 -10.44
N GLN A 283 -6.18 -2.19 -11.64
CA GLN A 283 -7.42 -2.89 -12.01
C GLN A 283 -7.76 -4.04 -11.06
N VAL A 284 -6.75 -4.77 -10.58
CA VAL A 284 -6.92 -5.88 -9.63
C VAL A 284 -7.35 -5.39 -8.25
N TYR A 285 -6.73 -4.32 -7.74
CA TYR A 285 -7.08 -3.74 -6.44
C TYR A 285 -8.36 -2.89 -6.47
N TRP A 286 -8.83 -2.50 -7.66
CA TRP A 286 -10.04 -1.70 -7.81
C TRP A 286 -11.30 -2.56 -7.81
N THR A 287 -11.87 -2.75 -6.63
CA THR A 287 -13.07 -3.59 -6.44
C THR A 287 -14.32 -2.74 -6.64
N GLY A 288 -15.23 -3.20 -7.50
CA GLY A 288 -16.55 -2.59 -7.68
C GLY A 288 -17.57 -3.11 -6.67
N PRO A 289 -18.75 -2.46 -6.57
CA PRO A 289 -19.82 -2.90 -5.67
C PRO A 289 -20.41 -4.28 -6.03
N ASP A 290 -20.30 -4.66 -7.31
CA ASP A 290 -20.84 -5.93 -7.83
C ASP A 290 -19.79 -7.04 -7.89
N ASP A 291 -18.55 -6.77 -7.49
CA ASP A 291 -17.50 -7.79 -7.44
C ASP A 291 -17.78 -8.78 -6.30
N ASP A 292 -17.40 -10.04 -6.52
CA ASP A 292 -17.50 -11.07 -5.51
C ASP A 292 -16.75 -10.65 -4.22
N ALA A 293 -17.54 -10.44 -3.16
CA ALA A 293 -17.04 -10.00 -1.85
C ALA A 293 -16.07 -11.00 -1.20
N SER A 294 -15.98 -12.24 -1.71
CA SER A 294 -15.16 -13.29 -1.11
C SER A 294 -13.66 -13.06 -1.21
N ALA A 295 -13.19 -12.28 -2.19
CA ALA A 295 -11.76 -12.09 -2.43
C ALA A 295 -11.17 -10.87 -1.70
N TRP A 296 -11.92 -9.77 -1.58
CA TRP A 296 -11.42 -8.46 -1.12
C TRP A 296 -12.48 -7.70 -0.31
N THR A 297 -13.09 -8.35 0.67
CA THR A 297 -14.06 -7.70 1.57
C THR A 297 -13.43 -6.49 2.26
N GLY A 298 -14.10 -5.34 2.13
CA GLY A 298 -13.67 -4.11 2.78
C GLY A 298 -12.88 -3.14 1.91
N SER A 299 -12.66 -3.45 0.61
CA SER A 299 -12.00 -2.51 -0.29
C SER A 299 -12.67 -1.14 -0.28
N ALA A 300 -11.87 -0.08 -0.16
CA ALA A 300 -12.32 1.30 -0.14
C ALA A 300 -13.17 1.66 -1.38
N THR A 301 -12.80 1.11 -2.53
CA THR A 301 -13.41 1.44 -3.83
C THR A 301 -14.81 0.85 -4.03
N THR A 302 -15.29 0.01 -3.10
CA THR A 302 -16.69 -0.42 -3.04
C THR A 302 -17.65 0.65 -2.51
N ALA A 303 -17.13 1.75 -1.94
CA ALA A 303 -17.94 2.88 -1.53
C ALA A 303 -18.56 3.58 -2.76
N PRO A 304 -19.86 3.96 -2.71
CA PRO A 304 -20.53 4.64 -3.82
C PRO A 304 -19.83 5.94 -4.21
N GLY A 305 -19.69 6.17 -5.52
CA GLY A 305 -19.09 7.39 -6.06
C GLY A 305 -17.74 7.19 -6.73
N PHE A 306 -16.99 6.13 -6.42
CA PHE A 306 -15.79 5.82 -7.18
C PHE A 306 -16.12 5.44 -8.64
N PRO A 307 -15.25 5.77 -9.62
CA PRO A 307 -15.39 5.30 -10.99
C PRO A 307 -15.22 3.78 -11.08
N ASN A 308 -15.75 3.16 -12.13
CA ASN A 308 -15.51 1.74 -12.38
C ASN A 308 -14.18 1.50 -13.12
N ARG A 309 -13.77 0.22 -13.25
CA ARG A 309 -12.51 -0.18 -13.89
C ARG A 309 -12.37 0.28 -15.34
N ALA A 310 -13.45 0.25 -16.11
CA ALA A 310 -13.44 0.69 -17.51
C ALA A 310 -13.17 2.19 -17.59
N GLU A 311 -13.86 3.00 -16.78
CA GLU A 311 -13.64 4.44 -16.69
C GLU A 311 -12.18 4.79 -16.32
N LEU A 312 -11.56 4.03 -15.39
CA LEU A 312 -10.14 4.21 -15.05
C LEU A 312 -9.23 3.91 -16.24
N ALA A 313 -9.48 2.80 -16.95
CA ALA A 313 -8.68 2.42 -18.12
C ALA A 313 -8.80 3.46 -19.24
N GLU A 314 -10.02 3.90 -19.57
CA GLU A 314 -10.28 4.96 -20.56
C GLU A 314 -9.56 6.25 -20.20
N ARG A 315 -9.64 6.67 -18.92
CA ARG A 315 -8.95 7.87 -18.44
C ARG A 315 -7.43 7.75 -18.58
N TYR A 316 -6.87 6.60 -18.19
CA TYR A 316 -5.43 6.36 -18.32
C TYR A 316 -4.99 6.39 -19.80
N ALA A 317 -5.74 5.75 -20.69
CA ALA A 317 -5.47 5.78 -22.14
C ALA A 317 -5.50 7.22 -22.67
N ALA A 318 -6.49 8.00 -22.27
CA ALA A 318 -6.62 9.41 -22.68
C ALA A 318 -5.47 10.28 -22.12
N ALA A 319 -5.10 10.11 -20.85
CA ALA A 319 -4.05 10.89 -20.20
C ALA A 319 -2.64 10.54 -20.68
N SER A 320 -2.37 9.25 -20.96
CA SER A 320 -1.04 8.75 -21.31
C SER A 320 -0.81 8.60 -22.82
N GLY A 321 -1.88 8.55 -23.62
CA GLY A 321 -1.81 8.22 -25.05
C GLY A 321 -1.40 6.78 -25.35
N ARG A 322 -1.39 5.88 -24.36
CA ARG A 322 -0.94 4.50 -24.51
C ARG A 322 -2.06 3.59 -25.00
N ASP A 323 -1.70 2.60 -25.83
CA ASP A 323 -2.60 1.52 -26.22
C ASP A 323 -2.80 0.54 -25.06
N LEU A 324 -4.05 0.27 -24.69
CA LEU A 324 -4.45 -0.66 -23.65
C LEU A 324 -5.00 -1.98 -24.20
N SER A 325 -4.84 -2.27 -25.49
CA SER A 325 -5.33 -3.51 -26.11
C SER A 325 -4.84 -4.77 -25.40
N GLN A 326 -3.62 -4.71 -24.82
CA GLN A 326 -3.01 -5.79 -24.06
C GLN A 326 -3.30 -5.74 -22.54
N LEU A 327 -4.13 -4.81 -22.07
CA LEU A 327 -4.44 -4.65 -20.63
C LEU A 327 -4.90 -5.97 -19.96
N PRO A 328 -5.72 -6.82 -20.59
CA PRO A 328 -6.13 -8.10 -19.99
C PRO A 328 -4.93 -9.02 -19.67
N PHE A 329 -3.86 -8.99 -20.47
CA PHE A 329 -2.60 -9.71 -20.13
C PHE A 329 -2.03 -9.20 -18.80
N TYR A 330 -1.93 -7.88 -18.62
CA TYR A 330 -1.36 -7.29 -17.39
C TYR A 330 -2.27 -7.47 -16.18
N VAL A 331 -3.58 -7.53 -16.38
CA VAL A 331 -4.54 -7.88 -15.31
C VAL A 331 -4.36 -9.34 -14.88
N SER A 332 -4.25 -10.27 -15.83
CA SER A 332 -3.95 -11.68 -15.52
C SER A 332 -2.60 -11.82 -14.80
N PHE A 333 -1.56 -11.15 -15.30
CA PHE A 333 -0.24 -11.10 -14.65
C PHE A 333 -0.33 -10.54 -13.22
N ALA A 334 -1.10 -9.49 -12.99
CA ALA A 334 -1.25 -8.88 -11.66
C ALA A 334 -1.97 -9.81 -10.68
N TYR A 335 -3.06 -10.49 -11.09
CA TYR A 335 -3.71 -11.51 -10.28
C TYR A 335 -2.77 -12.67 -9.95
N TRP A 336 -2.03 -13.16 -10.95
CA TRP A 336 -1.06 -14.24 -10.77
C TRP A 336 0.07 -13.84 -9.79
N LYS A 337 0.66 -12.66 -9.96
CA LYS A 337 1.66 -12.08 -9.04
C LYS A 337 1.11 -12.02 -7.62
N LEU A 338 -0.13 -11.58 -7.48
CA LEU A 338 -0.80 -11.44 -6.20
C LEU A 338 -1.02 -12.80 -5.52
N ALA A 339 -1.41 -13.85 -6.27
CA ALA A 339 -1.48 -15.21 -5.75
C ALA A 339 -0.12 -15.67 -5.18
N CYS A 340 0.98 -15.42 -5.89
CA CYS A 340 2.34 -15.74 -5.43
C CYS A 340 2.72 -14.99 -4.14
N ILE A 341 2.36 -13.70 -4.05
CA ILE A 341 2.61 -12.87 -2.86
C ILE A 341 1.83 -13.38 -1.65
N LEU A 342 0.52 -13.61 -1.84
CA LEU A 342 -0.39 -14.07 -0.78
C LEU A 342 -0.02 -15.46 -0.25
N GLU A 343 0.42 -16.36 -1.12
CA GLU A 343 0.93 -17.67 -0.68
C GLU A 343 2.15 -17.51 0.22
N GLY A 344 3.07 -16.60 -0.12
CA GLY A 344 4.22 -16.29 0.73
C GLY A 344 3.82 -15.69 2.08
N VAL A 345 2.75 -14.89 2.15
CA VAL A 345 2.18 -14.38 3.41
C VAL A 345 1.55 -15.53 4.21
N TYR A 346 0.73 -16.35 3.56
CA TYR A 346 0.10 -17.52 4.15
C TYR A 346 1.12 -18.50 4.72
N ALA A 347 2.17 -18.84 3.97
CA ALA A 347 3.24 -19.71 4.40
C ALA A 347 3.96 -19.20 5.66
N ARG A 348 4.21 -17.88 5.77
CA ARG A 348 4.83 -17.29 6.96
C ARG A 348 3.93 -17.35 8.19
N TYR A 349 2.62 -17.14 8.04
CA TYR A 349 1.66 -17.34 9.14
C TYR A 349 1.58 -18.79 9.55
N LEU A 350 1.49 -19.71 8.58
CA LEU A 350 1.43 -21.17 8.82
C LEU A 350 2.71 -21.66 9.54
N GLY A 351 3.87 -21.11 9.17
CA GLY A 351 5.17 -21.39 9.79
C GLY A 351 5.40 -20.67 11.13
N GLY A 352 4.45 -19.86 11.62
CA GLY A 352 4.57 -19.12 12.89
C GLY A 352 5.53 -17.93 12.86
N ALA A 353 6.11 -17.59 11.72
CA ALA A 353 7.06 -16.46 11.60
C ALA A 353 6.42 -15.07 11.85
N LEU A 354 5.10 -14.97 11.75
CA LEU A 354 4.32 -13.78 12.03
C LEU A 354 3.41 -13.94 13.27
N GLY A 355 3.80 -14.82 14.19
CA GLY A 355 3.02 -15.20 15.37
C GLY A 355 2.15 -16.43 15.11
N GLN A 356 1.82 -17.16 16.20
CA GLN A 356 0.91 -18.30 16.11
C GLN A 356 -0.53 -17.81 15.92
N ARG A 357 -1.22 -18.37 14.93
CA ARG A 357 -2.65 -18.14 14.67
C ARG A 357 -3.39 -19.48 14.62
N ASP A 358 -4.66 -19.45 14.94
CA ASP A 358 -5.55 -20.60 14.73
C ASP A 358 -5.59 -20.92 13.22
N PRO A 359 -5.45 -22.19 12.79
CA PRO A 359 -5.62 -22.57 11.40
C PRO A 359 -6.91 -22.08 10.74
N ALA A 360 -8.00 -21.96 11.50
CA ALA A 360 -9.26 -21.41 11.02
C ALA A 360 -9.17 -19.93 10.65
N GLU A 361 -8.29 -19.16 11.30
CA GLU A 361 -8.03 -17.75 10.95
C GLU A 361 -7.18 -17.61 9.68
N LEU A 362 -6.52 -18.67 9.25
CA LEU A 362 -5.67 -18.70 8.06
C LEU A 362 -6.43 -19.12 6.79
N GLU A 363 -7.59 -19.76 6.92
CA GLU A 363 -8.39 -20.20 5.76
C GLU A 363 -8.77 -19.04 4.82
N PRO A 364 -9.15 -17.83 5.27
CA PRO A 364 -9.37 -16.70 4.38
C PRO A 364 -8.17 -16.35 3.48
N PHE A 365 -6.94 -16.44 4.00
CA PHE A 365 -5.73 -16.19 3.19
C PHE A 365 -5.57 -17.24 2.08
N LYS A 366 -5.81 -18.50 2.40
CA LYS A 366 -5.76 -19.59 1.42
C LYS A 366 -6.80 -19.39 0.32
N LEU A 367 -8.05 -19.04 0.68
CA LEU A 367 -9.11 -18.74 -0.27
C LEU A 367 -8.78 -17.52 -1.16
N GLN A 368 -8.08 -16.52 -0.63
CA GLN A 368 -7.59 -15.38 -1.42
C GLN A 368 -6.57 -15.81 -2.47
N VAL A 369 -5.63 -16.71 -2.12
CA VAL A 369 -4.67 -17.26 -3.08
C VAL A 369 -5.39 -18.00 -4.20
N ASP A 370 -6.32 -18.89 -3.84
CA ASP A 370 -7.10 -19.69 -4.79
C ASP A 370 -7.95 -18.79 -5.71
N GLY A 371 -8.60 -17.78 -5.13
CA GLY A 371 -9.40 -16.79 -5.87
C GLY A 371 -8.56 -15.94 -6.83
N ALA A 372 -7.38 -15.50 -6.40
CA ALA A 372 -6.48 -14.74 -7.27
C ALA A 372 -5.96 -15.59 -8.44
N ALA A 373 -5.57 -16.84 -8.18
CA ALA A 373 -5.14 -17.76 -9.22
C ALA A 373 -6.26 -18.09 -10.22
N ALA A 374 -7.48 -18.31 -9.75
CA ALA A 374 -8.66 -18.56 -10.60
C ALA A 374 -9.00 -17.34 -11.48
N LYS A 375 -8.94 -16.11 -10.92
CA LYS A 375 -9.16 -14.87 -11.67
C LYS A 375 -8.06 -14.63 -12.71
N ALA A 376 -6.80 -14.94 -12.38
CA ALA A 376 -5.71 -14.87 -13.34
C ALA A 376 -5.96 -15.78 -14.55
N LEU A 377 -6.36 -17.04 -14.30
CA LEU A 377 -6.68 -18.01 -15.37
C LEU A 377 -7.87 -17.56 -16.20
N ALA A 378 -8.98 -17.17 -15.58
CA ALA A 378 -10.18 -16.72 -16.29
C ALA A 378 -9.92 -15.47 -17.15
N THR A 379 -9.13 -14.51 -16.66
CA THR A 379 -8.75 -13.33 -17.43
C THR A 379 -7.89 -13.71 -18.63
N LEU A 380 -6.98 -14.66 -18.46
CA LEU A 380 -6.10 -15.14 -19.54
C LEU A 380 -6.90 -15.88 -20.64
N GLU A 381 -7.86 -16.71 -20.25
CA GLU A 381 -8.75 -17.41 -21.19
C GLU A 381 -9.59 -16.45 -22.03
N SER A 382 -9.93 -15.28 -21.52
CA SER A 382 -10.64 -14.23 -22.25
C SER A 382 -9.81 -13.59 -23.37
N LEU A 383 -8.50 -13.82 -23.41
CA LEU A 383 -7.62 -13.33 -24.46
C LEU A 383 -7.64 -14.17 -25.74
N GLY A 384 -8.27 -15.34 -25.75
CA GLY A 384 -8.38 -16.25 -26.90
C GLY A 384 -7.17 -17.16 -27.04
#